data_8c43c1fd76bec2bdd3031c4aa21331cf
#
_entry.id   8c43c1fd76bec2bdd3031c4aa21331cf
#
_cell.length_a   1.000
_cell.length_b   1.000
_cell.length_c   1.000
_cell.angle_alpha   90.00
_cell.angle_beta   90.00
_cell.angle_gamma   90.00
#
_symmetry.space_group_name_H-M   'P 1'
#
loop_
_entity.id
_entity.type
_entity.pdbx_description
1 polymer ?
#
loop_
_entity_poly.entity_id
_entity_poly.type
_entity_poly.pdbx_seq_one_letter_code
_entity_poly.pdbx_strand_id
1 'polypeptide(L)' 'MAEENSVVTINGEEFSRDTMDVQQNYIVDQCRDLQTKRQQAQFQVDQLAGALDFFTKALIESVSDASKEETDAAVG' A
#
# COMPACT_ATOMS: atom_id res chain seq x y z
N MET A 1 -15.68 15.55 -27.45
CA MET A 1 -16.36 15.12 -26.24
C MET A 1 -15.40 15.12 -25.07
N ALA A 2 -15.81 15.69 -23.96
CA ALA A 2 -14.94 15.75 -22.79
C ALA A 2 -14.83 14.37 -22.16
N GLU A 3 -13.63 13.95 -21.94
CA GLU A 3 -13.34 12.70 -21.28
C GLU A 3 -13.07 12.96 -19.82
N GLU A 4 -13.32 11.96 -19.00
CA GLU A 4 -12.97 12.09 -17.60
C GLU A 4 -11.48 12.40 -17.45
N ASN A 5 -10.68 11.85 -18.35
CA ASN A 5 -9.24 12.04 -18.30
C ASN A 5 -8.80 13.41 -18.77
N SER A 6 -9.71 14.19 -19.38
CA SER A 6 -9.35 15.50 -19.87
C SER A 6 -9.44 16.58 -18.80
N VAL A 7 -9.90 16.22 -17.61
CA VAL A 7 -10.03 17.17 -16.51
C VAL A 7 -9.17 16.68 -15.36
N VAL A 8 -8.40 17.59 -14.77
CA VAL A 8 -7.52 17.29 -13.66
C VAL A 8 -7.88 18.19 -12.49
N THR A 9 -8.03 17.61 -11.31
CA THR A 9 -8.30 18.40 -10.11
C THR A 9 -7.00 18.58 -9.35
N ILE A 10 -6.63 19.83 -9.13
CA ILE A 10 -5.41 20.16 -8.42
C ILE A 10 -5.76 21.16 -7.33
N ASN A 11 -5.49 20.77 -6.08
CA ASN A 11 -5.79 21.63 -4.93
C ASN A 11 -7.25 22.06 -4.90
N GLY A 12 -8.13 21.17 -5.32
CA GLY A 12 -9.56 21.47 -5.30
C GLY A 12 -10.07 22.23 -6.51
N GLU A 13 -9.19 22.58 -7.45
CA GLU A 13 -9.59 23.28 -8.67
C GLU A 13 -9.48 22.34 -9.84
N GLU A 14 -10.43 22.45 -10.76
CA GLU A 14 -10.42 21.65 -11.97
C GLU A 14 -9.73 22.38 -13.09
N PHE A 15 -8.88 21.67 -13.78
CA PHE A 15 -8.16 22.19 -14.93
C PHE A 15 -8.38 21.27 -16.12
N SER A 16 -8.53 21.86 -17.31
CA SER A 16 -8.70 21.07 -18.51
C SER A 16 -7.34 20.76 -19.11
N ARG A 17 -7.13 19.51 -19.45
CA ARG A 17 -5.88 19.11 -20.10
C ARG A 17 -5.73 19.75 -21.47
N ASP A 18 -6.85 20.15 -22.06
CA ASP A 18 -6.82 20.80 -23.36
C ASP A 18 -6.10 22.15 -23.30
N THR A 19 -6.13 22.80 -22.15
CA THR A 19 -5.48 24.09 -21.96
C THR A 19 -4.07 23.96 -21.44
N MET A 20 -3.59 22.75 -21.23
CA MET A 20 -2.24 22.50 -20.73
C MET A 20 -1.29 22.28 -21.89
N ASP A 21 -0.04 22.70 -21.71
CA ASP A 21 0.96 22.43 -22.71
C ASP A 21 1.47 20.98 -22.57
N VAL A 22 2.39 20.61 -23.47
CA VAL A 22 2.89 19.25 -23.52
C VAL A 22 3.57 18.86 -22.21
N GLN A 23 4.34 19.79 -21.66
CA GLN A 23 5.07 19.49 -20.44
C GLN A 23 4.12 19.32 -19.25
N GLN A 24 3.11 20.16 -19.17
CA GLN A 24 2.13 20.04 -18.09
C GLN A 24 1.38 18.74 -18.19
N ASN A 25 1.00 18.34 -19.40
CA ASN A 25 0.31 17.07 -19.57
C ASN A 25 1.19 15.89 -19.21
N TYR A 26 2.48 15.98 -19.53
CA TYR A 26 3.42 14.95 -19.16
C TYR A 26 3.49 14.82 -17.64
N ILE A 27 3.52 15.94 -16.94
CA ILE A 27 3.58 15.94 -15.49
C ILE A 27 2.31 15.34 -14.90
N VAL A 28 1.15 15.65 -15.49
CA VAL A 28 -0.12 15.06 -15.04
C VAL A 28 -0.06 13.55 -15.18
N ASP A 29 0.45 13.07 -16.30
CA ASP A 29 0.55 11.62 -16.50
C ASP A 29 1.49 10.99 -15.49
N GLN A 30 2.58 11.65 -15.17
CA GLN A 30 3.50 11.15 -14.15
C GLN A 30 2.84 11.10 -12.79
N CYS A 31 2.09 12.15 -12.45
CA CYS A 31 1.40 12.17 -11.16
C CYS A 31 0.40 11.04 -11.05
N ARG A 32 -0.36 10.81 -12.12
CA ARG A 32 -1.35 9.73 -12.11
C ARG A 32 -0.70 8.37 -12.00
N ASP A 33 0.38 8.18 -12.75
CA ASP A 33 1.10 6.92 -12.70
C ASP A 33 1.66 6.66 -11.31
N LEU A 34 2.24 7.68 -10.71
CA LEU A 34 2.82 7.56 -9.38
C LEU A 34 1.75 7.32 -8.32
N GLN A 35 0.59 7.95 -8.45
CA GLN A 35 -0.49 7.70 -7.53
C GLN A 35 -0.96 6.24 -7.60
N THR A 36 -1.06 5.71 -8.82
CA THR A 36 -1.45 4.32 -8.99
C THR A 36 -0.41 3.39 -8.37
N LYS A 37 0.86 3.67 -8.61
CA LYS A 37 1.92 2.85 -8.05
C LYS A 37 1.95 2.93 -6.54
N ARG A 38 1.67 4.12 -6.02
CA ARG A 38 1.61 4.30 -4.57
C ARG A 38 0.49 3.47 -3.97
N GLN A 39 -0.67 3.46 -4.61
CA GLN A 39 -1.78 2.65 -4.14
C GLN A 39 -1.45 1.17 -4.18
N GLN A 40 -0.79 0.74 -5.25
CA GLN A 40 -0.36 -0.65 -5.37
C GLN A 40 0.65 -1.02 -4.29
N ALA A 41 1.58 -0.10 -4.03
CA ALA A 41 2.58 -0.33 -3.00
C ALA A 41 1.93 -0.39 -1.62
N GLN A 42 0.95 0.47 -1.38
CA GLN A 42 0.24 0.46 -0.11
C GLN A 42 -0.49 -0.86 0.07
N PHE A 43 -1.10 -1.36 -1.00
CA PHE A 43 -1.77 -2.65 -0.96
C PHE A 43 -0.78 -3.76 -0.60
N GLN A 44 0.41 -3.71 -1.19
CA GLN A 44 1.44 -4.69 -0.86
C GLN A 44 1.89 -4.57 0.59
N VAL A 45 2.04 -3.34 1.07
CA VAL A 45 2.41 -3.13 2.47
C VAL A 45 1.34 -3.73 3.38
N ASP A 46 0.09 -3.50 3.06
CA ASP A 46 -1.00 -4.03 3.86
C ASP A 46 -0.99 -5.56 3.87
N GLN A 47 -0.74 -6.17 2.73
CA GLN A 47 -0.66 -7.61 2.64
C GLN A 47 0.51 -8.16 3.45
N LEU A 48 1.64 -7.49 3.35
CA LEU A 48 2.82 -7.91 4.09
C LEU A 48 2.63 -7.74 5.59
N ALA A 49 2.01 -6.64 5.99
CA ALA A 49 1.74 -6.40 7.39
C ALA A 49 0.80 -7.46 7.95
N GLY A 50 -0.23 -7.81 7.17
CA GLY A 50 -1.16 -8.85 7.60
C GLY A 50 -0.49 -10.20 7.71
N ALA A 51 0.33 -10.55 6.72
CA ALA A 51 1.05 -11.81 6.75
C ALA A 51 2.03 -11.85 7.91
N LEU A 52 2.73 -10.76 8.14
CA LEU A 52 3.67 -10.68 9.24
C LEU A 52 2.96 -10.86 10.57
N ASP A 53 1.83 -10.21 10.73
CA ASP A 53 1.05 -10.34 11.96
C ASP A 53 0.59 -11.78 12.16
N PHE A 54 0.11 -12.40 11.10
CA PHE A 54 -0.35 -13.78 11.16
C PHE A 54 0.79 -14.72 11.59
N PHE A 55 1.92 -14.60 10.95
CA PHE A 55 3.04 -15.49 11.26
C PHE A 55 3.66 -15.17 12.61
N THR A 56 3.65 -13.90 13.00
CA THR A 56 4.14 -13.52 14.31
C THR A 56 3.30 -14.17 15.40
N LYS A 57 1.98 -14.13 15.23
CA LYS A 57 1.09 -14.75 16.20
C LYS A 57 1.28 -16.27 16.23
N ALA A 58 1.45 -16.87 15.05
CA ALA A 58 1.69 -18.30 14.99
C ALA A 58 2.98 -18.66 15.69
N LEU A 59 4.01 -17.84 15.52
CA LEU A 59 5.27 -18.09 16.19
C LEU A 59 5.13 -17.96 17.70
N ILE A 60 4.42 -16.94 18.14
CA ILE A 60 4.21 -16.72 19.57
C ILE A 60 3.50 -17.93 20.18
N GLU A 61 2.48 -18.43 19.51
CA GLU A 61 1.78 -19.58 20.00
C GLU A 61 2.68 -20.81 20.05
N SER A 62 3.46 -20.98 18.99
CA SER A 62 4.37 -22.12 18.90
C SER A 62 5.41 -22.08 20.00
N VAL A 63 5.99 -20.92 20.22
CA VAL A 63 7.02 -20.76 21.24
C VAL A 63 6.42 -20.93 22.63
N SER A 64 5.22 -20.41 22.83
CA SER A 64 4.56 -20.53 24.12
C SER A 64 4.27 -21.99 24.44
N ASP A 65 3.79 -22.76 23.46
CA ASP A 65 3.53 -24.17 23.66
C ASP A 65 4.82 -24.94 23.96
N ALA A 66 5.86 -24.64 23.17
CA ALA A 66 7.15 -25.27 23.36
C ALA A 66 7.73 -24.91 24.73
N SER A 67 7.56 -23.65 25.11
CA SER A 67 8.05 -23.18 26.38
C SER A 67 7.36 -23.89 27.55
N LYS A 68 6.05 -24.10 27.41
CA LYS A 68 5.32 -24.82 28.41
C LYS A 68 5.86 -26.22 28.54
N GLU A 69 6.06 -26.89 27.41
CA GLU A 69 6.57 -28.24 27.44
C GLU A 69 7.98 -28.28 27.98
N GLU A 70 8.80 -27.32 27.55
CA GLU A 70 10.16 -27.25 28.05
C GLU A 70 10.19 -27.01 29.55
N THR A 71 9.31 -26.14 30.01
CA THR A 71 9.27 -25.83 31.42
C THR A 71 8.98 -27.09 32.19
N ASP A 72 8.01 -27.87 31.74
CA ASP A 72 7.67 -29.11 32.39
C ASP A 72 8.83 -30.09 32.35
N ALA A 73 9.46 -30.20 31.17
CA ALA A 73 10.52 -31.17 30.98
C ALA A 73 11.84 -30.66 31.55
N ALA A 74 12.19 -29.41 31.30
CA ALA A 74 13.48 -28.90 31.69
C ALA A 74 13.55 -28.62 33.18
N VAL A 75 12.48 -28.10 33.70
CA VAL A 75 12.44 -27.81 35.13
C VAL A 75 12.16 -29.07 35.92
N GLY A 76 11.33 -29.93 35.38
CA GLY A 76 10.96 -31.16 36.02
C GLY A 76 12.05 -32.18 36.01
#